data_8c070b9558e056a4b3026cafb86eff19
#
_entry.id   8c070b9558e056a4b3026cafb86eff19
#
_cell.length_a   1.000
_cell.length_b   1.000
_cell.length_c   1.000
_cell.angle_alpha   90.00
_cell.angle_beta   90.00
_cell.angle_gamma   90.00
#
_symmetry.space_group_name_H-M   'P 1'
#
loop_
_entity.id
_entity.type
_entity.pdbx_description
1 polymer ?
#
loop_
_entity_poly.entity_id
_entity_poly.type
_entity_poly.pdbx_seq_one_letter_code
_entity_poly.pdbx_strand_id
1 'polypeptide(L)'
;MAALRPSFRRSSSSSPRRDDAAGGEAPPRRDPHAFLREMLPKQTRSVADHRLDDRRVWLKKAGPRHGPLRYRLLSLIARTLRLDVLTPVPNPGGTAAIAIEAARLRSLAASGLRVPQVLAEQPEGLLISDLAGSGRSAAMLMERLEQAATQGPAVLLAAWAQGLEAIARVHARGQYLSQAFARNMVLCPDGEIGFIDFEDDPGATLPTDQCQARDWLSYLHSTGALILAAGPQAAAAHWQAAMAAAEPGVRERVAEAARRMRWLRHLPQGRRWGRDTQRVRAAAVLLGRWHAA
;
A
#
# COMPACT_ATOMS: atom_id res chain seq x y z
N MET A 1 -47.54 -48.82 37.09
CA MET A 1 -47.50 -50.09 36.38
C MET A 1 -46.21 -50.09 35.55
N ALA A 2 -45.25 -50.81 36.03
CA ALA A 2 -44.49 -51.91 35.48
C ALA A 2 -43.81 -51.56 34.14
N ALA A 3 -42.56 -51.20 34.14
CA ALA A 3 -41.33 -52.01 34.07
C ALA A 3 -41.27 -52.95 32.85
N LEU A 4 -40.25 -52.69 32.01
CA LEU A 4 -39.50 -53.79 31.36
C LEU A 4 -38.22 -53.22 30.70
N ARG A 5 -37.05 -53.56 31.28
CA ARG A 5 -35.70 -53.45 30.68
C ARG A 5 -35.44 -54.70 29.83
N PRO A 6 -34.76 -54.63 28.74
CA PRO A 6 -33.93 -55.75 28.30
C PRO A 6 -32.43 -55.44 28.46
N SER A 7 -31.78 -56.37 29.09
CA SER A 7 -30.35 -56.58 29.17
C SER A 7 -29.77 -56.90 27.80
N PHE A 8 -28.69 -56.18 27.38
CA PHE A 8 -27.86 -56.63 26.26
C PHE A 8 -26.44 -56.98 26.74
N ARG A 9 -26.07 -58.17 26.37
CA ARG A 9 -24.78 -58.84 26.66
C ARG A 9 -23.61 -58.06 26.02
N ARG A 10 -22.53 -57.98 26.78
CA ARG A 10 -21.20 -57.59 26.27
C ARG A 10 -20.62 -58.78 25.48
N SER A 11 -20.34 -58.58 24.21
CA SER A 11 -19.40 -59.42 23.46
C SER A 11 -18.11 -58.63 23.27
N SER A 12 -17.07 -59.09 23.91
CA SER A 12 -15.68 -58.68 23.76
C SER A 12 -15.15 -59.21 22.43
N SER A 13 -14.90 -58.31 21.49
CA SER A 13 -14.07 -58.60 20.33
C SER A 13 -12.86 -57.67 20.33
N SER A 14 -11.74 -58.23 20.69
CA SER A 14 -10.40 -57.66 20.56
C SER A 14 -10.05 -57.52 19.10
N SER A 15 -9.98 -56.30 18.57
CA SER A 15 -9.34 -55.98 17.31
C SER A 15 -7.93 -55.47 17.55
N PRO A 16 -6.94 -55.91 16.75
CA PRO A 16 -5.57 -55.51 16.93
C PRO A 16 -5.37 -54.01 16.60
N ARG A 17 -4.67 -53.32 17.49
CA ARG A 17 -4.14 -51.98 17.21
C ARG A 17 -3.18 -52.07 16.04
N ARG A 18 -3.52 -51.43 14.93
CA ARG A 18 -2.55 -50.99 13.93
C ARG A 18 -1.92 -49.71 14.41
N ASP A 19 -0.72 -49.81 14.95
CA ASP A 19 0.22 -48.72 15.10
C ASP A 19 0.84 -48.45 13.70
N ASP A 20 0.20 -47.59 12.93
CA ASP A 20 0.78 -46.97 11.76
C ASP A 20 0.79 -45.42 11.99
N ALA A 21 1.61 -44.99 12.94
CA ALA A 21 2.07 -43.62 13.01
C ALA A 21 3.21 -43.45 11.99
N ALA A 22 2.86 -43.37 10.71
CA ALA A 22 3.77 -42.81 9.72
C ALA A 22 3.88 -41.31 10.03
N GLY A 23 4.87 -40.93 10.81
CA GLY A 23 5.35 -39.55 10.96
C GLY A 23 5.91 -39.12 9.61
N GLY A 24 5.04 -38.67 8.73
CA GLY A 24 5.41 -38.01 7.50
C GLY A 24 6.11 -36.70 7.84
N GLU A 25 7.43 -36.72 7.84
CA GLU A 25 8.26 -35.50 7.94
C GLU A 25 7.84 -34.57 6.80
N ALA A 26 7.34 -33.36 7.18
CA ALA A 26 6.94 -32.38 6.19
C ALA A 26 8.13 -32.10 5.24
N PRO A 27 7.93 -32.05 3.92
CA PRO A 27 9.03 -31.85 2.99
C PRO A 27 9.83 -30.61 3.38
N PRO A 28 11.17 -30.66 3.26
CA PRO A 28 12.03 -29.56 3.65
C PRO A 28 11.60 -28.29 2.89
N ARG A 29 11.40 -27.19 3.62
CA ARG A 29 11.03 -25.91 3.03
C ARG A 29 12.13 -25.45 2.07
N ARG A 30 11.73 -25.01 0.88
CA ARG A 30 12.64 -24.51 -0.14
C ARG A 30 13.31 -23.23 0.33
N ASP A 31 14.64 -23.13 0.20
CA ASP A 31 15.41 -21.92 0.55
C ASP A 31 15.01 -20.74 -0.37
N PRO A 32 14.52 -19.61 0.18
CA PRO A 32 14.14 -18.44 -0.60
C PRO A 32 15.30 -17.86 -1.44
N HIS A 33 16.54 -17.92 -0.95
CA HIS A 33 17.71 -17.43 -1.68
C HIS A 33 18.04 -18.32 -2.89
N ALA A 34 17.95 -19.63 -2.74
CA ALA A 34 18.13 -20.57 -3.86
C ALA A 34 17.01 -20.37 -4.90
N PHE A 35 15.76 -20.18 -4.43
CA PHE A 35 14.62 -19.90 -5.29
C PHE A 35 14.80 -18.60 -6.09
N LEU A 36 15.23 -17.52 -5.43
CA LEU A 36 15.48 -16.23 -6.09
C LEU A 36 16.56 -16.38 -7.18
N ARG A 37 17.69 -17.02 -6.87
CA ARG A 37 18.77 -17.27 -7.84
C ARG A 37 18.31 -18.04 -9.08
N GLU A 38 17.43 -19.01 -8.89
CA GLU A 38 16.90 -19.83 -9.98
C GLU A 38 15.88 -19.07 -10.85
N MET A 39 14.96 -18.33 -10.21
CA MET A 39 13.82 -17.74 -10.90
C MET A 39 14.11 -16.38 -11.52
N LEU A 40 15.01 -15.59 -10.93
CA LEU A 40 15.32 -14.23 -11.39
C LEU A 40 15.76 -14.17 -12.88
N PRO A 41 16.65 -15.02 -13.38
CA PRO A 41 17.03 -15.00 -14.80
C PRO A 41 15.90 -15.46 -15.73
N LYS A 42 14.97 -16.31 -15.26
CA LYS A 42 13.85 -16.84 -16.04
C LYS A 42 12.69 -15.85 -16.16
N GLN A 43 12.59 -14.89 -15.22
CA GLN A 43 11.49 -13.92 -15.19
C GLN A 43 11.70 -12.84 -16.27
N THR A 44 10.67 -12.62 -17.11
CA THR A 44 10.67 -11.58 -18.15
C THR A 44 10.00 -10.29 -17.68
N ARG A 45 9.03 -10.38 -16.76
CA ARG A 45 8.31 -9.23 -16.21
C ARG A 45 9.11 -8.59 -15.08
N SER A 46 8.96 -7.29 -14.89
CA SER A 46 9.57 -6.57 -13.75
C SER A 46 9.04 -7.06 -12.41
N VAL A 47 7.76 -7.43 -12.34
CA VAL A 47 7.11 -8.02 -11.15
C VAL A 47 6.27 -9.20 -11.58
N ALA A 48 6.41 -10.34 -10.89
CA ALA A 48 5.58 -11.52 -11.09
C ALA A 48 5.36 -12.27 -9.77
N ASP A 49 4.20 -12.91 -9.67
CA ASP A 49 3.91 -13.82 -8.57
C ASP A 49 4.43 -15.23 -8.88
N HIS A 50 4.86 -15.90 -7.82
CA HIS A 50 5.36 -17.27 -7.85
C HIS A 50 4.81 -18.06 -6.64
N ARG A 51 5.01 -19.36 -6.65
CA ARG A 51 4.77 -20.22 -5.49
C ARG A 51 6.09 -20.69 -4.91
N LEU A 52 6.31 -20.39 -3.65
CA LEU A 52 7.39 -20.95 -2.85
C LEU A 52 6.75 -21.87 -1.80
N ASP A 53 6.88 -23.19 -1.98
CA ASP A 53 6.08 -24.20 -1.29
C ASP A 53 4.57 -23.90 -1.48
N ASP A 54 3.81 -23.77 -0.39
CA ASP A 54 2.38 -23.45 -0.42
C ASP A 54 2.07 -21.95 -0.34
N ARG A 55 3.10 -21.10 -0.36
CA ARG A 55 2.94 -19.66 -0.21
C ARG A 55 3.07 -18.94 -1.54
N ARG A 56 2.20 -17.96 -1.76
CA ARG A 56 2.38 -16.98 -2.82
C ARG A 56 3.47 -16.00 -2.42
N VAL A 57 4.38 -15.73 -3.34
CA VAL A 57 5.48 -14.77 -3.19
C VAL A 57 5.57 -13.91 -4.43
N TRP A 58 6.13 -12.71 -4.28
CA TRP A 58 6.34 -11.80 -5.40
C TRP A 58 7.83 -11.64 -5.66
N LEU A 59 8.24 -11.81 -6.89
CA LEU A 59 9.60 -11.55 -7.34
C LEU A 59 9.60 -10.25 -8.12
N LYS A 60 10.35 -9.28 -7.63
CA LYS A 60 10.63 -7.99 -8.28
C LYS A 60 12.02 -8.03 -8.90
N LYS A 61 12.12 -7.63 -10.17
CA LYS A 61 13.37 -7.55 -10.92
C LYS A 61 13.76 -6.10 -11.10
N ALA A 62 15.04 -5.79 -10.97
CA ALA A 62 15.57 -4.45 -11.19
C ALA A 62 15.13 -3.92 -12.56
N GLY A 63 14.46 -2.78 -12.57
CA GLY A 63 14.04 -2.09 -13.77
C GLY A 63 15.19 -1.34 -14.44
N PRO A 64 14.94 -0.65 -15.56
CA PRO A 64 15.93 0.20 -16.19
C PRO A 64 16.34 1.36 -15.26
N ARG A 65 17.59 1.79 -15.35
CA ARG A 65 18.05 2.98 -14.65
C ARG A 65 17.42 4.22 -15.25
N HIS A 66 16.88 5.08 -14.40
CA HIS A 66 16.31 6.35 -14.83
C HIS A 66 17.39 7.43 -14.87
N GLY A 67 17.51 8.12 -16.02
CA GLY A 67 18.50 9.17 -16.18
C GLY A 67 18.19 10.44 -15.35
N PRO A 68 19.22 11.20 -14.91
CA PRO A 68 19.06 12.36 -14.03
C PRO A 68 18.32 13.54 -14.66
N LEU A 69 18.20 13.57 -16.00
CA LEU A 69 17.64 14.70 -16.73
C LEU A 69 16.14 14.92 -16.45
N ARG A 70 15.39 13.82 -16.34
CA ARG A 70 13.96 13.82 -16.06
C ARG A 70 13.65 14.40 -14.66
N TYR A 71 14.48 14.05 -13.69
CA TYR A 71 14.38 14.56 -12.31
C TYR A 71 14.75 16.05 -12.23
N ARG A 72 15.76 16.49 -12.97
CA ARG A 72 16.17 17.91 -13.02
C ARG A 72 15.04 18.79 -13.52
N LEU A 73 14.34 18.40 -14.59
CA LEU A 73 13.23 19.16 -15.13
C LEU A 73 12.04 19.24 -14.15
N LEU A 74 11.66 18.10 -13.55
CA LEU A 74 10.60 18.06 -12.57
C LEU A 74 10.98 18.81 -11.28
N SER A 75 12.24 18.72 -10.85
CA SER A 75 12.76 19.51 -9.73
C SER A 75 12.74 21.01 -9.98
N LEU A 76 13.06 21.41 -11.21
CA LEU A 76 12.99 22.83 -11.59
C LEU A 76 11.55 23.36 -11.51
N ILE A 77 10.58 22.59 -12.02
CA ILE A 77 9.16 22.93 -11.93
C ILE A 77 8.69 23.00 -10.47
N ALA A 78 9.01 22.01 -9.64
CA ALA A 78 8.65 21.99 -8.23
C ALA A 78 9.28 23.19 -7.47
N ARG A 79 10.54 23.52 -7.75
CA ARG A 79 11.24 24.68 -7.18
C ARG A 79 10.64 25.99 -7.65
N THR A 80 10.31 26.14 -8.95
CA THR A 80 9.69 27.34 -9.51
C THR A 80 8.32 27.59 -8.88
N LEU A 81 7.56 26.51 -8.61
CA LEU A 81 6.27 26.57 -7.94
C LEU A 81 6.42 26.63 -6.41
N ARG A 82 7.64 26.59 -5.87
CA ARG A 82 7.93 26.53 -4.41
C ARG A 82 7.14 25.44 -3.68
N LEU A 83 6.90 24.32 -4.37
CA LEU A 83 6.18 23.15 -3.83
C LEU A 83 7.20 22.13 -3.29
N ASP A 84 7.89 22.49 -2.22
CA ASP A 84 8.95 21.66 -1.62
C ASP A 84 8.46 20.24 -1.29
N VAL A 85 7.19 20.12 -0.87
CA VAL A 85 6.52 18.85 -0.59
C VAL A 85 6.37 17.99 -1.86
N LEU A 86 6.30 18.58 -3.06
CA LEU A 86 6.22 17.88 -4.34
C LEU A 86 7.56 17.76 -5.05
N THR A 87 8.67 18.10 -4.39
CA THR A 87 10.01 17.93 -4.95
C THR A 87 10.17 16.47 -5.39
N PRO A 88 10.56 16.22 -6.64
CA PRO A 88 10.78 14.86 -7.12
C PRO A 88 11.82 14.15 -6.28
N VAL A 89 11.45 13.00 -5.74
CA VAL A 89 12.38 12.11 -5.04
C VAL A 89 13.19 11.37 -6.08
N PRO A 90 14.52 11.33 -5.96
CA PRO A 90 15.33 10.57 -6.88
C PRO A 90 14.99 9.08 -6.78
N ASN A 91 14.43 8.52 -7.85
CA ASN A 91 14.34 7.08 -8.01
C ASN A 91 15.42 6.67 -9.03
N PRO A 92 16.56 6.16 -8.57
CA PRO A 92 17.67 5.83 -9.46
C PRO A 92 17.36 4.65 -10.38
N GLY A 93 16.30 3.88 -10.09
CA GLY A 93 16.01 2.63 -10.79
C GLY A 93 17.10 1.57 -10.60
N GLY A 94 17.04 0.50 -11.35
CA GLY A 94 18.05 -0.54 -11.34
C GLY A 94 18.22 -1.21 -9.96
N THR A 95 19.47 -1.59 -9.65
CA THR A 95 19.82 -2.27 -8.39
C THR A 95 19.63 -1.39 -7.16
N ALA A 96 19.74 -0.07 -7.31
CA ALA A 96 19.55 0.86 -6.20
C ALA A 96 18.07 0.90 -5.74
N ALA A 97 17.11 0.82 -6.65
CA ALA A 97 15.69 0.76 -6.28
C ALA A 97 15.38 -0.54 -5.51
N ILE A 98 15.98 -1.67 -5.88
CA ILE A 98 15.86 -2.94 -5.14
C ILE A 98 16.37 -2.79 -3.71
N ALA A 99 17.55 -2.22 -3.53
CA ALA A 99 18.14 -2.02 -2.20
C ALA A 99 17.32 -1.04 -1.34
N ILE A 100 16.83 0.05 -1.94
CA ILE A 100 15.95 1.02 -1.25
C ILE A 100 14.67 0.32 -0.80
N GLU A 101 13.99 -0.40 -1.68
CA GLU A 101 12.74 -1.09 -1.34
C GLU A 101 12.95 -2.13 -0.23
N ALA A 102 14.02 -2.94 -0.31
CA ALA A 102 14.33 -3.93 0.71
C ALA A 102 14.60 -3.27 2.08
N ALA A 103 15.36 -2.17 2.12
CA ALA A 103 15.65 -1.43 3.34
C ALA A 103 14.37 -0.80 3.92
N ARG A 104 13.52 -0.18 3.09
CA ARG A 104 12.25 0.42 3.50
C ARG A 104 11.27 -0.63 4.05
N LEU A 105 11.11 -1.77 3.37
CA LEU A 105 10.27 -2.86 3.84
C LEU A 105 10.70 -3.38 5.22
N ARG A 106 12.01 -3.56 5.44
CA ARG A 106 12.55 -3.99 6.75
C ARG A 106 12.29 -2.95 7.84
N SER A 107 12.53 -1.66 7.55
CA SER A 107 12.30 -0.56 8.49
C SER A 107 10.82 -0.44 8.88
N LEU A 108 9.92 -0.50 7.91
CA LEU A 108 8.47 -0.41 8.13
C LEU A 108 7.94 -1.64 8.90
N ALA A 109 8.43 -2.83 8.57
CA ALA A 109 8.09 -4.05 9.30
C ALA A 109 8.59 -3.99 10.76
N ALA A 110 9.80 -3.49 11.01
CA ALA A 110 10.34 -3.28 12.35
C ALA A 110 9.52 -2.27 13.18
N SER A 111 8.86 -1.32 12.50
CA SER A 111 7.91 -0.38 13.13
C SER A 111 6.50 -0.97 13.33
N GLY A 112 6.31 -2.27 13.09
CA GLY A 112 5.02 -2.95 13.23
C GLY A 112 3.99 -2.60 12.16
N LEU A 113 4.42 -2.12 10.99
CA LEU A 113 3.53 -1.82 9.87
C LEU A 113 3.35 -3.05 8.97
N ARG A 114 2.16 -3.15 8.39
CA ARG A 114 1.78 -4.25 7.49
C ARG A 114 2.38 -4.02 6.10
N VAL A 115 3.53 -4.63 5.86
CA VAL A 115 4.25 -4.61 4.59
C VAL A 115 4.72 -6.02 4.23
N PRO A 116 5.01 -6.31 2.94
CA PRO A 116 5.62 -7.57 2.55
C PRO A 116 6.93 -7.84 3.31
N GLN A 117 7.12 -9.08 3.74
CA GLN A 117 8.40 -9.51 4.31
C GLN A 117 9.42 -9.74 3.21
N VAL A 118 10.63 -9.24 3.38
CA VAL A 118 11.76 -9.56 2.50
C VAL A 118 12.21 -10.98 2.81
N LEU A 119 12.04 -11.89 1.85
CA LEU A 119 12.40 -13.31 1.95
C LEU A 119 13.80 -13.57 1.45
N ALA A 120 14.19 -12.92 0.33
CA ALA A 120 15.53 -12.97 -0.23
C ALA A 120 15.79 -11.70 -1.06
N GLU A 121 17.07 -11.31 -1.14
CA GLU A 121 17.52 -10.13 -1.88
C GLU A 121 18.81 -10.45 -2.65
N GLN A 122 18.88 -9.92 -3.87
CA GLN A 122 20.07 -9.85 -4.71
C GLN A 122 20.12 -8.47 -5.38
N PRO A 123 21.26 -8.01 -5.89
CA PRO A 123 21.34 -6.69 -6.52
C PRO A 123 20.27 -6.45 -7.60
N GLU A 124 19.96 -7.48 -8.40
CA GLU A 124 19.02 -7.38 -9.51
C GLU A 124 17.60 -7.88 -9.18
N GLY A 125 17.33 -8.33 -7.94
CA GLY A 125 16.02 -8.90 -7.60
C GLY A 125 15.71 -8.99 -6.14
N LEU A 126 14.42 -8.88 -5.84
CA LEU A 126 13.85 -8.94 -4.50
C LEU A 126 12.70 -9.94 -4.47
N LEU A 127 12.77 -10.91 -3.54
CA LEU A 127 11.68 -11.85 -3.26
C LEU A 127 10.99 -11.42 -1.98
N ILE A 128 9.69 -11.17 -2.07
CA ILE A 128 8.87 -10.69 -0.95
C ILE A 128 7.63 -11.57 -0.76
N SER A 129 7.11 -11.60 0.46
CA SER A 129 5.88 -12.32 0.79
C SER A 129 4.64 -11.64 0.19
N ASP A 130 3.59 -12.41 -0.04
CA ASP A 130 2.26 -11.87 -0.31
C ASP A 130 1.60 -11.37 0.98
N LEU A 131 0.85 -10.26 0.89
CA LEU A 131 0.12 -9.67 2.03
C LEU A 131 -1.21 -10.40 2.33
N ALA A 132 -1.78 -11.11 1.35
CA ALA A 132 -3.02 -11.85 1.54
C ALA A 132 -2.84 -13.16 2.34
N GLY A 133 -1.61 -13.68 2.38
CA GLY A 133 -1.34 -15.00 2.93
C GLY A 133 -1.78 -16.14 1.98
N SER A 134 -1.60 -17.39 2.43
CA SER A 134 -1.88 -18.57 1.61
C SER A 134 -3.37 -18.72 1.31
N GLY A 135 -3.70 -18.90 0.03
CA GLY A 135 -5.05 -19.25 -0.42
C GLY A 135 -6.09 -18.13 -0.38
N ARG A 136 -5.69 -16.89 -0.08
CA ARG A 136 -6.58 -15.73 -0.06
C ARG A 136 -6.17 -14.71 -1.12
N SER A 137 -7.11 -13.87 -1.55
CA SER A 137 -6.84 -12.72 -2.43
C SER A 137 -6.93 -11.44 -1.63
N ALA A 138 -5.97 -10.55 -1.84
CA ALA A 138 -6.03 -9.18 -1.37
C ALA A 138 -6.44 -8.28 -2.54
N ALA A 139 -7.22 -7.24 -2.26
CA ALA A 139 -7.65 -6.26 -3.24
C ALA A 139 -6.87 -4.96 -3.05
N MET A 140 -6.58 -4.25 -4.12
CA MET A 140 -6.06 -2.89 -4.01
C MET A 140 -7.15 -1.96 -3.47
N LEU A 141 -6.79 -1.06 -2.56
CA LEU A 141 -7.75 -0.10 -2.02
C LEU A 141 -8.39 0.73 -3.14
N MET A 142 -7.65 1.04 -4.21
CA MET A 142 -8.21 1.75 -5.36
C MET A 142 -9.37 0.98 -6.02
N GLU A 143 -9.22 -0.32 -6.24
CA GLU A 143 -10.28 -1.18 -6.79
C GLU A 143 -11.51 -1.21 -5.85
N ARG A 144 -11.25 -1.30 -4.54
CA ARG A 144 -12.30 -1.24 -3.53
C ARG A 144 -13.05 0.09 -3.54
N LEU A 145 -12.35 1.21 -3.70
CA LEU A 145 -12.96 2.55 -3.80
C LEU A 145 -13.79 2.70 -5.08
N GLU A 146 -13.29 2.23 -6.22
CA GLU A 146 -14.02 2.24 -7.48
C GLU A 146 -15.30 1.40 -7.38
N GLN A 147 -15.23 0.21 -6.78
CA GLN A 147 -16.40 -0.62 -6.51
C GLN A 147 -17.37 0.06 -5.53
N ALA A 148 -16.87 0.65 -4.45
CA ALA A 148 -17.68 1.35 -3.47
C ALA A 148 -18.43 2.57 -4.08
N ALA A 149 -17.80 3.25 -5.04
CA ALA A 149 -18.42 4.36 -5.76
C ALA A 149 -19.69 3.96 -6.53
N THR A 150 -19.79 2.71 -6.99
CA THR A 150 -21.02 2.18 -7.64
C THR A 150 -22.12 1.86 -6.64
N GLN A 151 -21.79 1.70 -5.36
CA GLN A 151 -22.73 1.37 -4.28
C GLN A 151 -23.28 2.62 -3.57
N GLY A 152 -22.70 3.78 -3.85
CA GLY A 152 -23.17 5.07 -3.34
C GLY A 152 -22.15 5.82 -2.48
N PRO A 153 -22.40 7.13 -2.25
CA PRO A 153 -21.45 8.02 -1.57
C PRO A 153 -21.06 7.55 -0.16
N ALA A 154 -21.99 7.06 0.64
CA ALA A 154 -21.72 6.62 2.01
C ALA A 154 -20.72 5.44 2.06
N VAL A 155 -20.90 4.45 1.17
CA VAL A 155 -20.03 3.28 1.09
C VAL A 155 -18.63 3.69 0.61
N LEU A 156 -18.54 4.59 -0.37
CA LEU A 156 -17.28 5.13 -0.84
C LEU A 156 -16.54 5.89 0.27
N LEU A 157 -17.24 6.77 1.00
CA LEU A 157 -16.62 7.56 2.06
C LEU A 157 -16.13 6.72 3.23
N ALA A 158 -16.87 5.66 3.61
CA ALA A 158 -16.43 4.72 4.61
C ALA A 158 -15.14 3.98 4.19
N ALA A 159 -15.07 3.50 2.95
CA ALA A 159 -13.86 2.87 2.42
C ALA A 159 -12.68 3.86 2.30
N TRP A 160 -12.96 5.11 1.90
CA TRP A 160 -11.95 6.16 1.81
C TRP A 160 -11.39 6.55 3.19
N ALA A 161 -12.22 6.63 4.21
CA ALA A 161 -11.81 6.89 5.59
C ALA A 161 -10.84 5.83 6.13
N GLN A 162 -11.03 4.54 5.78
CA GLN A 162 -10.08 3.47 6.14
C GLN A 162 -8.66 3.76 5.63
N GLY A 163 -8.55 4.31 4.41
CA GLY A 163 -7.25 4.72 3.85
C GLY A 163 -6.63 5.90 4.62
N LEU A 164 -7.41 6.90 5.00
CA LEU A 164 -6.94 8.00 5.85
C LEU A 164 -6.44 7.50 7.21
N GLU A 165 -7.21 6.62 7.87
CA GLU A 165 -6.82 6.01 9.14
C GLU A 165 -5.55 5.16 9.02
N ALA A 166 -5.40 4.43 7.91
CA ALA A 166 -4.21 3.64 7.65
C ALA A 166 -2.96 4.51 7.53
N ILE A 167 -3.03 5.64 6.80
CA ILE A 167 -1.96 6.64 6.70
C ILE A 167 -1.66 7.24 8.07
N ALA A 168 -2.69 7.64 8.83
CA ALA A 168 -2.52 8.19 10.17
C ALA A 168 -1.78 7.22 11.11
N ARG A 169 -2.09 5.90 11.04
CA ARG A 169 -1.37 4.87 11.81
C ARG A 169 0.11 4.78 11.45
N VAL A 170 0.47 4.96 10.17
CA VAL A 170 1.88 5.00 9.73
C VAL A 170 2.58 6.21 10.34
N HIS A 171 1.95 7.39 10.25
CA HIS A 171 2.50 8.64 10.73
C HIS A 171 2.66 8.65 12.26
N ALA A 172 1.71 8.08 13.00
CA ALA A 172 1.78 7.93 14.46
C ALA A 172 2.98 7.07 14.94
N ARG A 173 3.56 6.26 14.04
CA ARG A 173 4.80 5.51 14.30
C ARG A 173 6.06 6.25 13.85
N GLY A 174 5.96 7.54 13.51
CA GLY A 174 7.07 8.33 12.99
C GLY A 174 7.52 7.92 11.58
N GLN A 175 6.70 7.13 10.87
CA GLN A 175 7.01 6.62 9.53
C GLN A 175 6.27 7.41 8.43
N TYR A 176 6.59 7.12 7.18
CA TYR A 176 5.97 7.66 5.96
C TYR A 176 5.95 6.57 4.87
N LEU A 177 5.18 6.78 3.80
CA LEU A 177 4.91 5.75 2.78
C LEU A 177 5.60 6.00 1.44
N SER A 178 6.35 7.07 1.24
CA SER A 178 6.93 7.44 -0.07
C SER A 178 5.87 7.85 -1.09
N GLN A 179 4.93 6.96 -1.41
CA GLN A 179 3.85 7.17 -2.37
C GLN A 179 2.55 6.53 -1.85
N ALA A 180 1.82 7.22 -0.97
CA ALA A 180 0.55 6.75 -0.41
C ALA A 180 -0.61 6.81 -1.43
N PHE A 181 -0.38 6.33 -2.66
CA PHE A 181 -1.47 6.16 -3.62
C PHE A 181 -2.38 4.99 -3.23
N ALA A 182 -3.67 5.12 -3.43
CA ALA A 182 -4.62 4.05 -3.10
C ALA A 182 -4.34 2.72 -3.84
N ARG A 183 -3.65 2.75 -4.99
CA ARG A 183 -3.18 1.55 -5.70
C ARG A 183 -2.01 0.83 -5.00
N ASN A 184 -1.30 1.51 -4.10
CA ASN A 184 -0.17 0.96 -3.32
C ASN A 184 -0.62 0.54 -1.91
N MET A 185 -1.91 0.63 -1.63
CA MET A 185 -2.56 0.21 -0.40
C MET A 185 -3.37 -1.06 -0.66
N VAL A 186 -3.14 -2.08 0.15
CA VAL A 186 -3.69 -3.43 -0.04
C VAL A 186 -4.63 -3.75 1.10
N LEU A 187 -5.90 -3.99 0.80
CA LEU A 187 -6.87 -4.45 1.79
C LEU A 187 -6.65 -5.95 2.01
N CYS A 188 -6.10 -6.30 3.16
CA CYS A 188 -5.80 -7.66 3.56
C CYS A 188 -7.08 -8.41 3.99
N PRO A 189 -7.09 -9.75 3.99
CA PRO A 189 -8.26 -10.56 4.34
C PRO A 189 -8.79 -10.38 5.78
N ASP A 190 -7.97 -9.84 6.67
CA ASP A 190 -8.30 -9.49 8.05
C ASP A 190 -8.90 -8.08 8.19
N GLY A 191 -9.05 -7.36 7.07
CA GLY A 191 -9.56 -5.99 7.04
C GLY A 191 -8.51 -4.91 7.28
N GLU A 192 -7.26 -5.28 7.62
CA GLU A 192 -6.18 -4.31 7.72
C GLU A 192 -5.66 -3.87 6.34
N ILE A 193 -5.17 -2.64 6.29
CA ILE A 193 -4.50 -2.12 5.11
C ILE A 193 -3.00 -2.32 5.25
N GLY A 194 -2.41 -3.06 4.30
CA GLY A 194 -0.99 -3.15 4.09
C GLY A 194 -0.51 -2.23 2.97
N PHE A 195 0.80 -2.08 2.83
CA PHE A 195 1.43 -1.14 1.91
C PHE A 195 2.50 -1.82 1.08
N ILE A 196 2.61 -1.41 -0.18
CA ILE A 196 3.56 -1.93 -1.16
C ILE A 196 4.21 -0.77 -1.94
N ASP A 197 5.27 -1.06 -2.71
CA ASP A 197 5.89 -0.16 -3.66
C ASP A 197 6.74 0.95 -3.01
N PHE A 198 7.91 0.55 -2.52
CA PHE A 198 8.86 1.43 -1.81
C PHE A 198 10.17 1.63 -2.59
N GLU A 199 10.12 1.72 -3.92
CA GLU A 199 11.29 1.86 -4.80
C GLU A 199 12.01 3.21 -4.66
N ASP A 200 11.40 4.20 -4.01
CA ASP A 200 11.99 5.49 -3.68
C ASP A 200 11.93 5.78 -2.17
N ASP A 201 12.85 6.58 -1.69
CA ASP A 201 12.88 7.02 -0.30
C ASP A 201 12.96 8.55 -0.20
N PRO A 202 11.82 9.24 -0.02
CA PRO A 202 11.82 10.68 0.16
C PRO A 202 12.58 11.15 1.40
N GLY A 203 12.68 10.34 2.45
CA GLY A 203 13.42 10.69 3.66
C GLY A 203 14.93 10.78 3.49
N ALA A 204 15.47 10.27 2.38
CA ALA A 204 16.86 10.53 2.01
C ALA A 204 17.16 12.01 1.69
N THR A 205 16.12 12.81 1.38
CA THR A 205 16.26 14.21 0.97
C THR A 205 15.31 15.18 1.65
N LEU A 206 14.23 14.69 2.25
CA LEU A 206 13.20 15.50 2.88
C LEU A 206 13.05 15.14 4.36
N PRO A 207 12.75 16.11 5.23
CA PRO A 207 12.39 15.83 6.62
C PRO A 207 11.06 15.06 6.72
N THR A 208 10.87 14.36 7.83
CA THR A 208 9.73 13.45 8.03
C THR A 208 8.38 14.14 7.88
N ASP A 209 8.21 15.37 8.38
CA ASP A 209 6.97 16.15 8.25
C ASP A 209 6.59 16.41 6.78
N GLN A 210 7.59 16.64 5.92
CA GLN A 210 7.36 16.80 4.49
C GLN A 210 7.03 15.47 3.82
N CYS A 211 7.70 14.37 4.23
CA CYS A 211 7.37 13.02 3.71
C CYS A 211 5.93 12.64 4.06
N GLN A 212 5.50 12.88 5.30
CA GLN A 212 4.14 12.62 5.76
C GLN A 212 3.10 13.51 5.06
N ALA A 213 3.41 14.79 4.85
CA ALA A 213 2.55 15.67 4.07
C ALA A 213 2.38 15.18 2.60
N ARG A 214 3.45 14.65 1.99
CA ARG A 214 3.39 14.02 0.64
C ARG A 214 2.45 12.83 0.61
N ASP A 215 2.41 12.03 1.66
CA ASP A 215 1.51 10.87 1.75
C ASP A 215 0.04 11.33 1.66
N TRP A 216 -0.35 12.34 2.42
CA TRP A 216 -1.69 12.93 2.35
C TRP A 216 -2.04 13.45 0.95
N LEU A 217 -1.10 14.19 0.32
CA LEU A 217 -1.30 14.73 -1.02
C LEU A 217 -1.35 13.63 -2.08
N SER A 218 -0.55 12.58 -1.95
CA SER A 218 -0.56 11.42 -2.85
C SER A 218 -1.88 10.66 -2.75
N TYR A 219 -2.40 10.48 -1.56
CA TYR A 219 -3.70 9.85 -1.34
C TYR A 219 -4.83 10.65 -1.99
N LEU A 220 -4.88 11.97 -1.75
CA LEU A 220 -5.84 12.87 -2.40
C LEU A 220 -5.67 12.89 -3.92
N HIS A 221 -4.45 12.92 -4.43
CA HIS A 221 -4.20 12.87 -5.87
C HIS A 221 -4.81 11.60 -6.50
N SER A 222 -4.67 10.45 -5.85
CA SER A 222 -5.18 9.19 -6.40
C SER A 222 -6.69 9.03 -6.27
N THR A 223 -7.31 9.56 -5.21
CA THR A 223 -8.71 9.33 -4.86
C THR A 223 -9.62 10.54 -5.10
N GLY A 224 -9.04 11.73 -5.22
CA GLY A 224 -9.78 12.99 -5.19
C GLY A 224 -10.87 13.11 -6.26
N ALA A 225 -10.72 12.50 -7.43
CA ALA A 225 -11.74 12.52 -8.47
C ALA A 225 -13.03 11.77 -8.04
N LEU A 226 -12.87 10.62 -7.37
CA LEU A 226 -14.00 9.86 -6.82
C LEU A 226 -14.69 10.64 -5.69
N ILE A 227 -13.92 11.24 -4.79
CA ILE A 227 -14.42 12.00 -3.64
C ILE A 227 -15.12 13.29 -4.11
N LEU A 228 -14.59 13.96 -5.12
CA LEU A 228 -15.23 15.14 -5.70
C LEU A 228 -16.59 14.80 -6.33
N ALA A 229 -16.70 13.64 -6.97
CA ALA A 229 -17.97 13.16 -7.56
C ALA A 229 -18.99 12.74 -6.49
N ALA A 230 -18.54 12.17 -5.36
CA ALA A 230 -19.40 11.72 -4.27
C ALA A 230 -19.96 12.85 -3.38
N GLY A 231 -19.35 14.03 -3.44
CA GLY A 231 -19.72 15.18 -2.64
C GLY A 231 -18.62 15.59 -1.62
N PRO A 232 -17.91 16.67 -1.89
CA PRO A 232 -16.75 17.07 -1.10
C PRO A 232 -17.09 17.50 0.34
N GLN A 233 -18.33 17.93 0.61
CA GLN A 233 -18.77 18.32 1.96
C GLN A 233 -18.87 17.11 2.90
N ALA A 234 -19.42 15.99 2.41
CA ALA A 234 -19.53 14.77 3.21
C ALA A 234 -18.13 14.17 3.55
N ALA A 235 -17.15 14.36 2.68
CA ALA A 235 -15.77 13.92 2.92
C ALA A 235 -14.99 14.85 3.87
N ALA A 236 -15.44 16.09 4.04
CA ALA A 236 -14.72 17.12 4.82
C ALA A 236 -14.46 16.69 6.27
N ALA A 237 -15.47 16.07 6.92
CA ALA A 237 -15.35 15.63 8.31
C ALA A 237 -14.26 14.57 8.48
N HIS A 238 -14.16 13.59 7.58
CA HIS A 238 -13.11 12.57 7.61
C HIS A 238 -11.72 13.16 7.40
N TRP A 239 -11.60 14.11 6.45
CA TRP A 239 -10.35 14.82 6.21
C TRP A 239 -9.93 15.65 7.41
N GLN A 240 -10.84 16.42 8.00
CA GLN A 240 -10.59 17.26 9.18
C GLN A 240 -10.18 16.41 10.38
N ALA A 241 -10.83 15.27 10.61
CA ALA A 241 -10.45 14.33 11.66
C ALA A 241 -9.02 13.79 11.45
N ALA A 242 -8.66 13.42 10.22
CA ALA A 242 -7.32 12.96 9.89
C ALA A 242 -6.27 14.07 10.10
N MET A 243 -6.57 15.30 9.69
CA MET A 243 -5.69 16.44 9.91
C MET A 243 -5.58 16.83 11.39
N ALA A 244 -6.66 16.73 12.17
CA ALA A 244 -6.61 16.99 13.61
C ALA A 244 -5.69 16.00 14.35
N ALA A 245 -5.63 14.75 13.89
CA ALA A 245 -4.75 13.73 14.44
C ALA A 245 -3.29 13.82 13.95
N ALA A 246 -3.02 14.58 12.89
CA ALA A 246 -1.67 14.75 12.34
C ALA A 246 -0.82 15.70 13.20
N GLU A 247 0.50 15.52 13.18
CA GLU A 247 1.44 16.42 13.84
C GLU A 247 1.34 17.86 13.30
N PRO A 248 1.57 18.90 14.15
CA PRO A 248 1.44 20.29 13.75
C PRO A 248 2.23 20.65 12.48
N GLY A 249 3.51 20.22 12.40
CA GLY A 249 4.35 20.48 11.24
C GLY A 249 3.78 19.86 9.95
N VAL A 250 3.19 18.67 10.03
CA VAL A 250 2.54 18.02 8.87
C VAL A 250 1.32 18.82 8.41
N ARG A 251 0.48 19.28 9.36
CA ARG A 251 -0.69 20.12 9.04
C ARG A 251 -0.29 21.42 8.34
N GLU A 252 0.74 22.08 8.86
CA GLU A 252 1.27 23.31 8.26
C GLU A 252 1.74 23.08 6.82
N ARG A 253 2.48 21.99 6.57
CA ARG A 253 2.94 21.61 5.21
C ARG A 253 1.78 21.33 4.26
N VAL A 254 0.75 20.61 4.73
CA VAL A 254 -0.45 20.33 3.92
C VAL A 254 -1.21 21.63 3.64
N ALA A 255 -1.38 22.51 4.63
CA ALA A 255 -2.05 23.80 4.45
C ALA A 255 -1.26 24.71 3.49
N GLU A 256 0.06 24.75 3.60
CA GLU A 256 0.93 25.48 2.67
C GLU A 256 0.79 24.97 1.25
N ALA A 257 0.82 23.63 1.06
CA ALA A 257 0.59 23.03 -0.24
C ALA A 257 -0.79 23.38 -0.81
N ALA A 258 -1.84 23.34 0.02
CA ALA A 258 -3.19 23.72 -0.37
C ALA A 258 -3.24 25.17 -0.88
N ARG A 259 -2.60 26.13 -0.17
CA ARG A 259 -2.53 27.52 -0.60
C ARG A 259 -1.81 27.68 -1.93
N ARG A 260 -0.63 27.05 -2.06
CA ARG A 260 0.20 27.15 -3.27
C ARG A 260 -0.40 26.45 -4.49
N MET A 261 -1.12 25.35 -4.28
CA MET A 261 -1.80 24.59 -5.33
C MET A 261 -3.16 25.15 -5.72
N ARG A 262 -3.66 26.20 -5.05
CA ARG A 262 -5.01 26.74 -5.24
C ARG A 262 -5.34 27.08 -6.71
N TRP A 263 -4.39 27.57 -7.49
CA TRP A 263 -4.56 27.89 -8.90
C TRP A 263 -4.81 26.63 -9.77
N LEU A 264 -4.35 25.45 -9.36
CA LEU A 264 -4.55 24.19 -10.10
C LEU A 264 -6.04 23.77 -10.21
N ARG A 265 -6.92 24.33 -9.37
CA ARG A 265 -8.37 24.15 -9.49
C ARG A 265 -8.94 24.65 -10.82
N HIS A 266 -8.23 25.57 -11.47
CA HIS A 266 -8.62 26.16 -12.76
C HIS A 266 -8.08 25.37 -13.97
N LEU A 267 -7.35 24.28 -13.77
CA LEU A 267 -6.93 23.38 -14.83
C LEU A 267 -8.13 22.92 -15.64
N PRO A 268 -7.98 22.77 -16.97
CA PRO A 268 -9.10 22.43 -17.82
C PRO A 268 -9.71 21.07 -17.49
N GLN A 269 -11.04 21.00 -17.64
CA GLN A 269 -11.82 19.78 -17.46
C GLN A 269 -11.94 19.07 -18.81
N GLY A 270 -11.81 17.76 -18.80
CA GLY A 270 -12.03 16.95 -19.99
C GLY A 270 -10.94 15.91 -20.21
N ARG A 271 -11.35 14.77 -20.77
CA ARG A 271 -10.47 13.60 -20.97
C ARG A 271 -9.27 13.88 -21.90
N ARG A 272 -9.39 14.85 -22.79
CA ARG A 272 -8.31 15.27 -23.73
C ARG A 272 -7.05 15.79 -23.03
N TRP A 273 -7.17 16.26 -21.77
CA TRP A 273 -6.05 16.80 -20.99
C TRP A 273 -5.32 15.75 -20.15
N GLY A 274 -5.73 14.48 -20.27
CA GLY A 274 -5.14 13.36 -19.55
C GLY A 274 -5.69 13.16 -18.13
N ARG A 275 -5.53 11.94 -17.65
CA ARG A 275 -6.04 11.53 -16.31
C ARG A 275 -5.33 12.25 -15.16
N ASP A 276 -4.03 12.50 -15.30
CA ASP A 276 -3.25 13.13 -14.23
C ASP A 276 -3.64 14.60 -14.02
N THR A 277 -3.93 15.34 -15.08
CA THR A 277 -4.48 16.71 -14.97
C THR A 277 -5.80 16.71 -14.19
N GLN A 278 -6.67 15.75 -14.44
CA GLN A 278 -7.95 15.66 -13.71
C GLN A 278 -7.74 15.31 -12.23
N ARG A 279 -6.80 14.43 -11.89
CA ARG A 279 -6.46 14.06 -10.52
C ARG A 279 -5.88 15.26 -9.76
N VAL A 280 -4.92 15.95 -10.34
CA VAL A 280 -4.31 17.15 -9.76
C VAL A 280 -5.37 18.24 -9.52
N ARG A 281 -6.23 18.49 -10.51
CA ARG A 281 -7.33 19.44 -10.38
C ARG A 281 -8.28 19.05 -9.24
N ALA A 282 -8.70 17.77 -9.19
CA ALA A 282 -9.62 17.29 -8.15
C ALA A 282 -9.01 17.46 -6.75
N ALA A 283 -7.76 17.10 -6.54
CA ALA A 283 -7.05 17.31 -5.29
C ALA A 283 -7.01 18.80 -4.90
N ALA A 284 -6.68 19.68 -5.85
CA ALA A 284 -6.63 21.13 -5.61
C ALA A 284 -8.01 21.73 -5.26
N VAL A 285 -9.09 21.24 -5.88
CA VAL A 285 -10.46 21.66 -5.56
C VAL A 285 -10.84 21.24 -4.14
N LEU A 286 -10.54 19.99 -3.74
CA LEU A 286 -10.83 19.47 -2.42
C LEU A 286 -10.04 20.22 -1.34
N LEU A 287 -8.72 20.35 -1.50
CA LEU A 287 -7.86 21.08 -0.59
C LEU A 287 -8.32 22.55 -0.44
N GLY A 288 -8.66 23.21 -1.56
CA GLY A 288 -9.13 24.58 -1.53
C GLY A 288 -10.47 24.77 -0.78
N ARG A 289 -11.33 23.74 -0.77
CA ARG A 289 -12.60 23.78 -0.01
C ARG A 289 -12.41 23.51 1.49
N TRP A 290 -11.47 22.62 1.82
CA TRP A 290 -11.26 22.17 3.20
C TRP A 290 -10.28 23.04 3.99
N HIS A 291 -9.46 23.86 3.31
CA HIS A 291 -8.48 24.78 3.91
C HIS A 291 -8.77 26.26 3.57
N ALA A 292 -9.98 26.57 3.12
CA ALA A 292 -10.38 27.96 2.76
C ALA A 292 -10.86 28.79 3.95
N ALA A 293 -10.72 28.30 5.18
CA ALA A 293 -11.02 29.03 6.40
C ALA A 293 -9.76 29.62 7.01
#